data_2d73acf544a5f226a3b55656b7f4257b
#
_entry.id   2d73acf544a5f226a3b55656b7f4257b
#
_cell.length_a   1.000
_cell.length_b   1.000
_cell.length_c   1.000
_cell.angle_alpha   90.00
_cell.angle_beta   90.00
_cell.angle_gamma   90.00
#
_symmetry.space_group_name_H-M   'P 1'
#
loop_
_entity.id
_entity.type
_entity.pdbx_description
1 polymer ?
#
loop_
_entity_poly.entity_id
_entity_poly.type
_entity_poly.pdbx_seq_one_letter_code
_entity_poly.pdbx_strand_id
1 'polypeptide(L)'
;ELTNTSKLREFVEELKRLNIEIIRPSINKSFAEFKAIDGKLFYGLGAIKSVGFEAISNILNEREKNGKYKTFADFINRVDAKDVNKLQLEGLVKSGVFDEFDKDRNKILNSIPKIIQQIKNINDDKENNQSSLFEGQDNTHKEFDFLPHTPWKQKELLAEEFKSLGFYLSDHPLNEYGEIFNQLKIMSYNQFYKNDDSEGLVAGTIMSIVEKKSAKGIPYGIVKFSDIRGEFELFLFSEILVSNREKLKESESFVLTLQKDRTTNDSSKKRINVKNILSVDNVINKPFKKVTIELKNNYNLSEISQLLSTDGETEINLVLKDLNKKAHYSLKNNRKFDLKQLKVLKDKEYVEKITF
;
A
#
# COMPACT_ATOMS: atom_id res chain seq x y z
N GLU A 1 -15.94 -2.83 -19.98
CA GLU A 1 -14.88 -3.60 -19.30
C GLU A 1 -13.98 -2.74 -18.38
N LEU A 2 -13.82 -1.44 -18.69
CA LEU A 2 -13.00 -0.51 -17.86
C LEU A 2 -13.44 -0.42 -16.40
N THR A 3 -14.69 -0.71 -16.08
CA THR A 3 -15.23 -0.67 -14.71
C THR A 3 -15.15 -2.01 -13.96
N ASN A 4 -14.73 -3.09 -14.64
CA ASN A 4 -14.62 -4.40 -14.01
C ASN A 4 -13.26 -4.55 -13.31
N THR A 5 -13.22 -4.14 -12.05
CA THR A 5 -12.02 -4.15 -11.22
C THR A 5 -11.34 -5.53 -11.12
N SER A 6 -12.11 -6.63 -11.12
CA SER A 6 -11.53 -7.99 -11.07
C SER A 6 -10.75 -8.31 -12.33
N LYS A 7 -11.29 -8.00 -13.51
CA LYS A 7 -10.57 -8.20 -14.79
C LYS A 7 -9.34 -7.28 -14.91
N LEU A 8 -9.48 -6.01 -14.51
CA LEU A 8 -8.35 -5.07 -14.51
C LEU A 8 -7.20 -5.58 -13.66
N ARG A 9 -7.52 -6.14 -12.50
CA ARG A 9 -6.54 -6.74 -11.60
C ARG A 9 -5.82 -7.93 -12.24
N GLU A 10 -6.56 -8.85 -12.87
CA GLU A 10 -5.98 -9.98 -13.61
C GLU A 10 -5.02 -9.51 -14.69
N PHE A 11 -5.39 -8.47 -15.45
CA PHE A 11 -4.51 -7.88 -16.46
C PHE A 11 -3.25 -7.26 -15.85
N VAL A 12 -3.37 -6.53 -14.74
CA VAL A 12 -2.22 -5.91 -14.05
C VAL A 12 -1.25 -6.98 -13.57
N GLU A 13 -1.74 -8.07 -12.98
CA GLU A 13 -0.90 -9.18 -12.54
C GLU A 13 -0.21 -9.88 -13.72
N GLU A 14 -0.89 -10.06 -14.84
CA GLU A 14 -0.29 -10.63 -16.05
C GLU A 14 0.79 -9.70 -16.64
N LEU A 15 0.56 -8.39 -16.65
CA LEU A 15 1.56 -7.42 -17.10
C LEU A 15 2.81 -7.42 -16.22
N LYS A 16 2.62 -7.51 -14.90
CA LYS A 16 3.74 -7.67 -13.95
C LYS A 16 4.52 -8.96 -14.22
N ARG A 17 3.82 -10.07 -14.49
CA ARG A 17 4.44 -11.35 -14.84
C ARG A 17 5.26 -11.28 -16.12
N LEU A 18 4.80 -10.51 -17.10
CA LEU A 18 5.47 -10.26 -18.38
C LEU A 18 6.55 -9.18 -18.30
N ASN A 19 6.78 -8.58 -17.13
CA ASN A 19 7.68 -7.44 -16.91
C ASN A 19 7.34 -6.22 -17.79
N ILE A 20 6.05 -6.01 -18.09
CA ILE A 20 5.58 -4.83 -18.81
C ILE A 20 5.36 -3.71 -17.80
N GLU A 21 6.03 -2.58 -18.00
CA GLU A 21 5.91 -1.41 -17.13
C GLU A 21 4.51 -0.79 -17.26
N ILE A 22 3.86 -0.57 -16.11
CA ILE A 22 2.61 0.16 -16.03
C ILE A 22 2.90 1.57 -15.56
N ILE A 23 2.61 2.55 -16.40
CA ILE A 23 2.70 3.96 -16.05
C ILE A 23 1.50 4.31 -15.19
N ARG A 24 1.77 4.77 -13.96
CA ARG A 24 0.76 5.13 -12.96
C ARG A 24 -0.16 6.23 -13.47
N PRO A 25 -1.39 6.35 -12.91
CA PRO A 25 -2.28 7.45 -13.23
C PRO A 25 -1.59 8.81 -13.08
N SER A 26 -1.70 9.64 -14.11
CA SER A 26 -1.15 11.00 -14.10
C SER A 26 -2.02 11.89 -14.98
N ILE A 27 -2.36 13.09 -14.50
CA ILE A 27 -3.16 14.05 -15.25
C ILE A 27 -2.47 14.47 -16.55
N ASN A 28 -1.13 14.45 -16.58
CA ASN A 28 -0.33 14.89 -17.71
C ASN A 28 0.18 13.77 -18.63
N LYS A 29 0.12 12.51 -18.18
CA LYS A 29 0.68 11.37 -18.95
C LYS A 29 -0.38 10.37 -19.39
N SER A 30 -1.43 10.19 -18.59
CA SER A 30 -2.47 9.20 -18.84
C SER A 30 -3.47 9.66 -19.91
N PHE A 31 -4.27 8.72 -20.36
CA PHE A 31 -5.37 8.89 -21.31
C PHE A 31 -6.69 8.53 -20.61
N ALA A 32 -7.82 8.79 -21.24
CA ALA A 32 -9.12 8.35 -20.73
C ALA A 32 -9.21 6.83 -20.69
N GLU A 33 -8.70 6.16 -21.73
CA GLU A 33 -8.58 4.70 -21.84
C GLU A 33 -7.14 4.25 -21.56
N PHE A 34 -6.96 2.93 -21.30
CA PHE A 34 -5.62 2.34 -21.29
C PHE A 34 -4.97 2.46 -22.67
N LYS A 35 -3.70 2.81 -22.72
CA LYS A 35 -2.96 2.95 -23.96
C LYS A 35 -1.58 2.32 -23.86
N ALA A 36 -1.26 1.44 -24.82
CA ALA A 36 0.07 0.87 -24.93
C ALA A 36 0.92 1.73 -25.87
N ILE A 37 2.06 2.21 -25.39
CA ILE A 37 3.02 3.03 -26.14
C ILE A 37 4.43 2.58 -25.75
N ASP A 38 5.29 2.31 -26.73
CA ASP A 38 6.70 1.96 -26.54
C ASP A 38 6.92 0.81 -25.52
N GLY A 39 6.07 -0.22 -25.57
CA GLY A 39 6.17 -1.37 -24.67
C GLY A 39 5.74 -1.12 -23.24
N LYS A 40 5.14 0.04 -22.94
CA LYS A 40 4.58 0.41 -21.64
C LYS A 40 3.08 0.55 -21.72
N LEU A 41 2.37 0.25 -20.63
CA LEU A 41 0.93 0.48 -20.53
C LEU A 41 0.66 1.73 -19.68
N PHE A 42 0.02 2.72 -20.27
CA PHE A 42 -0.48 3.90 -19.56
C PHE A 42 -1.84 3.60 -18.95
N TYR A 43 -1.98 3.86 -17.64
CA TYR A 43 -3.23 3.63 -16.94
C TYR A 43 -4.33 4.58 -17.44
N GLY A 44 -5.50 4.04 -17.76
CA GLY A 44 -6.66 4.80 -18.23
C GLY A 44 -7.41 5.47 -17.07
N LEU A 45 -7.50 6.81 -17.07
CA LEU A 45 -8.12 7.54 -15.97
C LEU A 45 -9.62 7.26 -15.84
N GLY A 46 -10.29 6.88 -16.91
CA GLY A 46 -11.70 6.46 -16.90
C GLY A 46 -11.95 5.09 -16.23
N ALA A 47 -10.89 4.34 -15.89
CA ALA A 47 -11.00 3.11 -15.14
C ALA A 47 -10.92 3.33 -13.60
N ILE A 48 -10.62 4.54 -13.15
CA ILE A 48 -10.62 4.90 -11.74
C ILE A 48 -12.06 4.94 -11.23
N LYS A 49 -12.31 4.31 -10.09
CA LYS A 49 -13.66 4.29 -9.50
C LYS A 49 -14.18 5.70 -9.27
N SER A 50 -15.45 5.91 -9.55
CA SER A 50 -16.16 7.19 -9.42
C SER A 50 -15.70 8.29 -10.38
N VAL A 51 -14.82 7.99 -11.34
CA VAL A 51 -14.41 8.93 -12.39
C VAL A 51 -15.25 8.67 -13.64
N GLY A 52 -16.02 9.68 -14.05
CA GLY A 52 -16.83 9.61 -15.28
C GLY A 52 -15.95 9.71 -16.52
N PHE A 53 -16.16 8.80 -17.48
CA PHE A 53 -15.36 8.74 -18.71
C PHE A 53 -15.46 10.03 -19.55
N GLU A 54 -16.67 10.60 -19.67
CA GLU A 54 -16.90 11.83 -20.42
C GLU A 54 -16.19 13.03 -19.76
N ALA A 55 -16.37 13.19 -18.45
CA ALA A 55 -15.73 14.27 -17.69
C ALA A 55 -14.21 14.23 -17.78
N ILE A 56 -13.61 13.02 -17.62
CA ILE A 56 -12.15 12.90 -17.75
C ILE A 56 -11.69 13.14 -19.18
N SER A 57 -12.47 12.74 -20.18
CA SER A 57 -12.16 13.03 -21.60
C SER A 57 -12.15 14.53 -21.89
N ASN A 58 -13.08 15.30 -21.32
CA ASN A 58 -13.09 16.76 -21.44
C ASN A 58 -11.87 17.41 -20.80
N ILE A 59 -11.49 16.97 -19.58
CA ILE A 59 -10.27 17.44 -18.88
C ILE A 59 -9.01 17.15 -19.71
N LEU A 60 -8.93 15.97 -20.34
CA LEU A 60 -7.80 15.60 -21.16
C LEU A 60 -7.77 16.33 -22.50
N ASN A 61 -8.93 16.59 -23.11
CA ASN A 61 -9.05 17.43 -24.31
C ASN A 61 -8.58 18.86 -24.05
N GLU A 62 -8.89 19.42 -22.85
CA GLU A 62 -8.35 20.71 -22.42
C GLU A 62 -6.80 20.68 -22.36
N ARG A 63 -6.25 19.62 -21.80
CA ARG A 63 -4.79 19.39 -21.77
C ARG A 63 -4.18 19.32 -23.19
N GLU A 64 -4.85 18.66 -24.12
CA GLU A 64 -4.37 18.51 -25.50
C GLU A 64 -4.39 19.86 -26.25
N LYS A 65 -5.40 20.69 -26.01
CA LYS A 65 -5.54 21.98 -26.66
C LYS A 65 -4.56 23.03 -26.12
N ASN A 66 -4.41 23.11 -24.80
CA ASN A 66 -3.73 24.20 -24.11
C ASN A 66 -2.42 23.74 -23.42
N GLY A 67 -1.98 22.51 -23.70
CA GLY A 67 -0.75 21.94 -23.15
C GLY A 67 -0.93 21.35 -21.75
N LYS A 68 0.12 20.71 -21.26
CA LYS A 68 0.15 20.07 -19.92
C LYS A 68 -0.20 21.06 -18.83
N TYR A 69 -0.87 20.56 -17.80
CA TYR A 69 -1.07 21.31 -16.56
C TYR A 69 0.27 21.50 -15.85
N LYS A 70 0.65 22.75 -15.55
CA LYS A 70 1.94 23.08 -14.94
C LYS A 70 1.95 22.90 -13.43
N THR A 71 0.83 23.23 -12.79
CA THR A 71 0.63 23.16 -11.34
C THR A 71 -0.79 22.70 -11.04
N PHE A 72 -1.07 22.39 -9.78
CA PHE A 72 -2.42 22.09 -9.34
C PHE A 72 -3.35 23.33 -9.46
N ALA A 73 -2.82 24.55 -9.24
CA ALA A 73 -3.57 25.79 -9.46
C ALA A 73 -3.90 25.99 -10.95
N ASP A 74 -2.99 25.68 -11.87
CA ASP A 74 -3.26 25.71 -13.31
C ASP A 74 -4.39 24.75 -13.70
N PHE A 75 -4.40 23.52 -13.12
CA PHE A 75 -5.51 22.59 -13.29
C PHE A 75 -6.84 23.21 -12.85
N ILE A 76 -6.92 23.75 -11.64
CA ILE A 76 -8.13 24.39 -11.09
C ILE A 76 -8.65 25.53 -12.00
N ASN A 77 -7.76 26.33 -12.56
CA ASN A 77 -8.10 27.49 -13.38
C ASN A 77 -8.61 27.11 -14.77
N ARG A 78 -8.30 25.91 -15.26
CA ARG A 78 -8.58 25.48 -16.62
C ARG A 78 -9.74 24.51 -16.75
N VAL A 79 -10.05 23.74 -15.70
CA VAL A 79 -11.12 22.73 -15.77
C VAL A 79 -12.50 23.37 -15.69
N ASP A 80 -13.46 22.74 -16.37
CA ASP A 80 -14.87 23.15 -16.33
C ASP A 80 -15.55 22.58 -15.07
N ALA A 81 -16.37 23.40 -14.40
CA ALA A 81 -17.08 23.02 -13.17
C ALA A 81 -18.03 21.83 -13.36
N LYS A 82 -18.56 21.63 -14.58
CA LYS A 82 -19.45 20.49 -14.90
C LYS A 82 -18.69 19.16 -14.98
N ASP A 83 -17.38 19.19 -15.28
CA ASP A 83 -16.54 18.01 -15.40
C ASP A 83 -15.89 17.62 -14.08
N VAL A 84 -16.17 18.34 -12.97
CA VAL A 84 -15.53 18.09 -11.67
C VAL A 84 -16.56 18.03 -10.56
N ASN A 85 -16.64 16.91 -9.87
CA ASN A 85 -17.42 16.78 -8.65
C ASN A 85 -16.59 16.14 -7.53
N LYS A 86 -17.15 16.11 -6.32
CA LYS A 86 -16.45 15.60 -5.14
C LYS A 86 -15.95 14.17 -5.33
N LEU A 87 -16.79 13.26 -5.81
CA LEU A 87 -16.43 11.84 -5.95
C LEU A 87 -15.36 11.62 -7.03
N GLN A 88 -15.43 12.39 -8.13
CA GLN A 88 -14.41 12.34 -9.18
C GLN A 88 -13.05 12.82 -8.67
N LEU A 89 -13.01 13.98 -8.00
CA LEU A 89 -11.77 14.50 -7.42
C LEU A 89 -11.20 13.56 -6.36
N GLU A 90 -12.03 12.99 -5.50
CA GLU A 90 -11.59 11.98 -4.54
C GLU A 90 -10.95 10.77 -5.24
N GLY A 91 -11.57 10.25 -6.29
CA GLY A 91 -11.02 9.13 -7.07
C GLY A 91 -9.67 9.46 -7.72
N LEU A 92 -9.58 10.62 -8.36
CA LEU A 92 -8.34 11.10 -9.00
C LEU A 92 -7.22 11.33 -7.98
N VAL A 93 -7.51 11.97 -6.84
CA VAL A 93 -6.52 12.23 -5.78
C VAL A 93 -6.03 10.92 -5.17
N LYS A 94 -6.94 10.04 -4.75
CA LYS A 94 -6.61 8.76 -4.10
C LYS A 94 -5.76 7.84 -4.99
N SER A 95 -5.99 7.87 -6.30
CA SER A 95 -5.22 7.09 -7.28
C SER A 95 -3.86 7.70 -7.66
N GLY A 96 -3.53 8.90 -7.16
CA GLY A 96 -2.24 9.56 -7.39
C GLY A 96 -2.13 10.32 -8.71
N VAL A 97 -3.24 10.67 -9.35
CA VAL A 97 -3.26 11.41 -10.63
C VAL A 97 -2.52 12.74 -10.56
N PHE A 98 -2.46 13.36 -9.38
CA PHE A 98 -1.80 14.65 -9.14
C PHE A 98 -0.44 14.55 -8.44
N ASP A 99 0.13 13.34 -8.26
CA ASP A 99 1.40 13.11 -7.55
C ASP A 99 2.61 13.85 -8.16
N GLU A 100 2.53 14.27 -9.42
CA GLU A 100 3.57 15.08 -10.05
C GLU A 100 3.58 16.54 -9.57
N PHE A 101 2.44 17.03 -9.03
CA PHE A 101 2.35 18.37 -8.45
C PHE A 101 2.60 18.33 -6.93
N ASP A 102 2.00 17.36 -6.25
CA ASP A 102 2.18 17.15 -4.83
C ASP A 102 1.93 15.68 -4.47
N LYS A 103 2.89 15.08 -3.78
CA LYS A 103 2.80 13.68 -3.32
C LYS A 103 1.91 13.52 -2.08
N ASP A 104 1.62 14.60 -1.38
CA ASP A 104 0.72 14.58 -0.24
C ASP A 104 -0.74 14.60 -0.70
N ARG A 105 -1.25 13.43 -1.03
CA ARG A 105 -2.63 13.25 -1.51
C ARG A 105 -3.66 13.72 -0.48
N ASN A 106 -3.39 13.60 0.83
CA ASN A 106 -4.33 14.03 1.87
C ASN A 106 -4.50 15.56 1.92
N LYS A 107 -3.46 16.30 1.58
CA LYS A 107 -3.49 17.75 1.42
C LYS A 107 -4.55 18.20 0.41
N ILE A 108 -4.54 17.56 -0.77
CA ILE A 108 -5.50 17.85 -1.83
C ILE A 108 -6.89 17.33 -1.44
N LEU A 109 -7.00 16.13 -0.89
CA LEU A 109 -8.26 15.49 -0.52
C LEU A 109 -9.05 16.33 0.49
N ASN A 110 -8.40 16.80 1.56
CA ASN A 110 -9.06 17.65 2.57
C ASN A 110 -9.53 18.98 2.00
N SER A 111 -8.89 19.46 0.93
CA SER A 111 -9.21 20.75 0.31
C SER A 111 -10.27 20.65 -0.80
N ILE A 112 -10.77 19.45 -1.14
CA ILE A 112 -11.74 19.24 -2.23
C ILE A 112 -12.96 20.20 -2.17
N PRO A 113 -13.60 20.43 -1.02
CA PRO A 113 -14.74 21.38 -0.96
C PRO A 113 -14.33 22.79 -1.40
N LYS A 114 -13.17 23.27 -0.95
CA LYS A 114 -12.62 24.60 -1.33
C LYS A 114 -12.22 24.63 -2.82
N ILE A 115 -11.65 23.53 -3.34
CA ILE A 115 -11.30 23.38 -4.75
C ILE A 115 -12.53 23.51 -5.64
N ILE A 116 -13.59 22.75 -5.34
CA ILE A 116 -14.86 22.78 -6.11
C ILE A 116 -15.46 24.18 -6.10
N GLN A 117 -15.49 24.84 -4.94
CA GLN A 117 -16.02 26.20 -4.83
C GLN A 117 -15.21 27.18 -5.69
N GLN A 118 -13.88 27.08 -5.68
CA GLN A 118 -13.03 27.94 -6.49
C GLN A 118 -13.22 27.71 -7.99
N ILE A 119 -13.31 26.43 -8.43
CA ILE A 119 -13.59 26.10 -9.85
C ILE A 119 -14.92 26.71 -10.28
N LYS A 120 -15.98 26.61 -9.46
CA LYS A 120 -17.28 27.22 -9.75
C LYS A 120 -17.17 28.74 -9.89
N ASN A 121 -16.55 29.42 -8.93
CA ASN A 121 -16.38 30.87 -8.98
C ASN A 121 -15.65 31.30 -10.25
N ILE A 122 -14.57 30.63 -10.63
CA ILE A 122 -13.81 30.92 -11.87
C ILE A 122 -14.69 30.72 -13.11
N ASN A 123 -15.53 29.69 -13.14
CA ASN A 123 -16.40 29.45 -14.30
C ASN A 123 -17.52 30.49 -14.37
N ASP A 124 -18.14 30.85 -13.23
CA ASP A 124 -19.18 31.89 -13.15
C ASP A 124 -18.63 33.25 -13.61
N ASP A 125 -17.38 33.59 -13.22
CA ASP A 125 -16.72 34.83 -13.64
C ASP A 125 -16.45 34.85 -15.17
N LYS A 126 -16.07 33.72 -15.75
CA LYS A 126 -15.88 33.56 -17.20
C LYS A 126 -17.22 33.71 -17.97
N GLU A 127 -18.31 33.12 -17.48
CA GLU A 127 -19.63 33.20 -18.13
C GLU A 127 -20.23 34.59 -18.06
N ASN A 128 -20.03 35.32 -16.97
CA ASN A 128 -20.56 36.66 -16.77
C ASN A 128 -19.75 37.78 -17.48
N ASN A 129 -18.71 37.44 -18.27
CA ASN A 129 -17.79 38.40 -18.90
C ASN A 129 -17.27 39.47 -17.92
N GLN A 130 -17.30 39.20 -16.62
CA GLN A 130 -16.66 40.04 -15.62
C GLN A 130 -15.14 39.71 -15.66
N SER A 131 -14.44 40.28 -16.68
CA SER A 131 -12.98 40.35 -16.59
C SER A 131 -12.67 41.06 -15.28
N SER A 132 -12.06 40.33 -14.37
CA SER A 132 -11.59 40.84 -13.09
C SER A 132 -10.71 42.09 -13.40
N LEU A 133 -11.03 43.22 -12.76
CA LEU A 133 -10.21 44.46 -12.79
C LEU A 133 -8.73 44.24 -12.41
N PHE A 134 -8.34 42.97 -12.19
CA PHE A 134 -6.98 42.47 -11.83
C PHE A 134 -6.28 41.71 -12.94
N GLU A 135 -6.72 41.77 -14.22
CA GLU A 135 -6.06 41.15 -15.38
C GLU A 135 -4.62 41.67 -15.68
N GLY A 136 -4.06 42.55 -14.83
CA GLY A 136 -2.70 43.07 -14.96
C GLY A 136 -1.64 42.39 -14.07
N GLN A 137 -1.99 41.42 -13.24
CA GLN A 137 -1.04 40.64 -12.47
C GLN A 137 -1.11 39.18 -12.90
N ASP A 138 0.01 38.64 -13.34
CA ASP A 138 0.24 37.22 -13.66
C ASP A 138 -0.26 36.32 -12.52
N ASN A 139 -1.56 35.96 -12.51
CA ASN A 139 -2.17 35.06 -11.55
C ASN A 139 -1.70 33.59 -11.75
N THR A 140 -0.83 33.34 -12.71
CA THR A 140 -0.24 32.01 -13.00
C THR A 140 0.65 31.48 -11.89
N HIS A 141 1.01 32.30 -10.89
CA HIS A 141 1.95 31.93 -9.82
C HIS A 141 1.33 31.93 -8.41
N LYS A 142 0.04 32.23 -8.24
CA LYS A 142 -0.57 32.03 -6.91
C LYS A 142 -0.77 30.56 -6.67
N GLU A 143 0.02 29.99 -5.75
CA GLU A 143 -0.22 28.64 -5.22
C GLU A 143 -1.63 28.56 -4.60
N PHE A 144 -2.26 27.40 -4.78
CA PHE A 144 -3.55 27.16 -4.14
C PHE A 144 -3.34 27.04 -2.63
N ASP A 145 -4.13 27.79 -1.85
CA ASP A 145 -4.11 27.76 -0.40
C ASP A 145 -4.88 26.55 0.13
N PHE A 146 -4.17 25.46 0.42
CA PHE A 146 -4.72 24.22 0.92
C PHE A 146 -5.17 24.33 2.39
N LEU A 147 -6.18 23.53 2.75
CA LEU A 147 -6.62 23.44 4.13
C LEU A 147 -5.61 22.67 5.01
N PRO A 148 -5.58 22.91 6.33
CA PRO A 148 -4.78 22.14 7.28
C PRO A 148 -5.07 20.65 7.14
N HIS A 149 -4.01 19.83 7.18
CA HIS A 149 -4.09 18.40 7.00
C HIS A 149 -2.98 17.69 7.78
N THR A 150 -3.09 16.38 7.88
CA THR A 150 -2.02 15.49 8.37
C THR A 150 -1.66 14.53 7.22
N PRO A 151 -0.40 14.47 6.77
CA PRO A 151 0.02 13.55 5.73
C PRO A 151 -0.33 12.09 6.07
N TRP A 152 -0.79 11.34 5.06
CA TRP A 152 -1.04 9.93 5.24
C TRP A 152 0.24 9.15 5.49
N LYS A 153 0.17 8.17 6.38
CA LYS A 153 1.19 7.12 6.46
C LYS A 153 1.08 6.21 5.23
N GLN A 154 2.15 5.49 4.91
CA GLN A 154 2.20 4.58 3.75
C GLN A 154 1.03 3.60 3.72
N LYS A 155 0.66 3.00 4.85
CA LYS A 155 -0.48 2.08 4.96
C LYS A 155 -1.80 2.77 4.55
N GLU A 156 -2.02 4.00 5.00
CA GLU A 156 -3.24 4.77 4.68
C GLU A 156 -3.27 5.15 3.20
N LEU A 157 -2.12 5.59 2.65
CA LEU A 157 -1.98 5.93 1.24
C LEU A 157 -2.34 4.73 0.35
N LEU A 158 -1.78 3.55 0.64
CA LEU A 158 -2.06 2.33 -0.11
C LEU A 158 -3.51 1.86 0.04
N ALA A 159 -4.11 2.02 1.23
CA ALA A 159 -5.52 1.70 1.44
C ALA A 159 -6.45 2.62 0.63
N GLU A 160 -6.16 3.91 0.54
CA GLU A 160 -6.94 4.85 -0.29
C GLU A 160 -6.72 4.62 -1.79
N GLU A 161 -5.49 4.28 -2.22
CA GLU A 161 -5.21 3.84 -3.59
C GLU A 161 -6.03 2.59 -3.94
N PHE A 162 -6.04 1.60 -3.06
CA PHE A 162 -6.84 0.39 -3.24
C PHE A 162 -8.33 0.68 -3.37
N LYS A 163 -8.89 1.59 -2.56
CA LYS A 163 -10.30 1.99 -2.66
C LYS A 163 -10.64 2.57 -4.02
N SER A 164 -9.73 3.34 -4.63
CA SER A 164 -9.95 4.00 -5.92
C SER A 164 -9.67 3.10 -7.13
N LEU A 165 -8.65 2.25 -7.07
CA LEU A 165 -8.25 1.37 -8.17
C LEU A 165 -8.79 -0.06 -8.04
N GLY A 166 -8.94 -0.56 -6.79
CA GLY A 166 -9.34 -1.92 -6.46
C GLY A 166 -8.18 -2.91 -6.42
N PHE A 167 -6.93 -2.44 -6.54
CA PHE A 167 -5.70 -3.19 -6.40
C PHE A 167 -4.54 -2.25 -6.04
N TYR A 168 -3.41 -2.83 -5.62
CA TYR A 168 -2.21 -2.08 -5.28
C TYR A 168 -1.33 -1.89 -6.52
N LEU A 169 -1.15 -0.63 -6.93
CA LEU A 169 -0.39 -0.27 -8.12
C LEU A 169 0.98 0.35 -7.77
N SER A 170 1.02 1.20 -6.75
CA SER A 170 2.25 1.92 -6.41
C SER A 170 3.22 1.08 -5.59
N ASP A 171 2.72 0.34 -4.62
CA ASP A 171 3.49 -0.52 -3.74
C ASP A 171 2.54 -1.53 -3.07
N HIS A 172 3.07 -2.56 -2.41
CA HIS A 172 2.26 -3.53 -1.68
C HIS A 172 2.41 -3.33 -0.16
N PRO A 173 1.32 -3.38 0.65
CA PRO A 173 1.40 -3.16 2.10
C PRO A 173 2.37 -4.08 2.84
N LEU A 174 2.65 -5.26 2.30
CA LEU A 174 3.57 -6.22 2.91
C LEU A 174 5.04 -5.96 2.61
N ASN A 175 5.37 -5.06 1.66
CA ASN A 175 6.76 -4.82 1.27
C ASN A 175 7.60 -4.24 2.41
N GLU A 176 7.02 -3.41 3.27
CA GLU A 176 7.75 -2.85 4.42
C GLU A 176 8.19 -3.89 5.44
N TYR A 177 7.59 -5.10 5.42
CA TYR A 177 7.85 -6.18 6.38
C TYR A 177 8.75 -7.29 5.82
N GLY A 178 9.24 -7.17 4.57
CA GLY A 178 9.93 -8.26 3.87
C GLY A 178 11.09 -8.89 4.64
N GLU A 179 11.90 -8.08 5.32
CA GLU A 179 13.03 -8.60 6.11
C GLU A 179 12.57 -9.39 7.33
N ILE A 180 11.57 -8.88 8.05
CA ILE A 180 11.07 -9.55 9.25
C ILE A 180 10.32 -10.84 8.88
N PHE A 181 9.63 -10.84 7.74
CA PHE A 181 8.97 -12.03 7.23
C PHE A 181 9.98 -13.13 6.90
N ASN A 182 11.13 -12.77 6.30
CA ASN A 182 12.20 -13.72 6.06
C ASN A 182 12.73 -14.34 7.36
N GLN A 183 12.88 -13.54 8.41
CA GLN A 183 13.35 -14.00 9.72
C GLN A 183 12.34 -14.89 10.43
N LEU A 184 11.06 -14.54 10.36
CA LEU A 184 9.97 -15.32 10.93
C LEU A 184 9.56 -16.50 10.04
N LYS A 185 10.29 -16.74 8.92
CA LYS A 185 9.98 -17.77 7.92
C LYS A 185 8.55 -17.65 7.37
N ILE A 186 8.04 -16.42 7.28
CA ILE A 186 6.78 -16.13 6.62
C ILE A 186 7.06 -16.08 5.12
N MET A 187 6.38 -16.91 4.35
CA MET A 187 6.60 -17.08 2.92
C MET A 187 5.43 -16.55 2.09
N SER A 188 5.60 -16.43 0.78
CA SER A 188 4.48 -16.18 -0.13
C SER A 188 3.59 -17.41 -0.24
N TYR A 189 2.30 -17.20 -0.56
CA TYR A 189 1.36 -18.31 -0.75
C TYR A 189 1.84 -19.31 -1.79
N ASN A 190 2.39 -18.85 -2.90
CA ASN A 190 2.91 -19.72 -3.97
C ASN A 190 4.10 -20.56 -3.50
N GLN A 191 4.99 -20.00 -2.68
CA GLN A 191 6.08 -20.76 -2.07
C GLN A 191 5.55 -21.85 -1.15
N PHE A 192 4.59 -21.50 -0.26
CA PHE A 192 3.94 -22.50 0.60
C PHE A 192 3.21 -23.56 -0.20
N TYR A 193 2.45 -23.18 -1.23
CA TYR A 193 1.70 -24.14 -2.05
C TYR A 193 2.61 -25.17 -2.71
N LYS A 194 3.78 -24.75 -3.20
CA LYS A 194 4.74 -25.59 -3.94
C LYS A 194 5.67 -26.42 -3.06
N ASN A 195 5.98 -25.97 -1.83
CA ASN A 195 6.86 -26.71 -0.94
C ASN A 195 6.17 -27.98 -0.37
N ASP A 196 6.94 -28.84 0.31
CA ASP A 196 6.44 -30.09 0.89
C ASP A 196 6.04 -29.96 2.37
N ASP A 197 6.19 -28.76 2.96
CA ASP A 197 5.79 -28.52 4.34
C ASP A 197 4.28 -28.72 4.52
N SER A 198 3.89 -29.43 5.57
CA SER A 198 2.48 -29.65 5.89
C SER A 198 1.81 -28.42 6.52
N GLU A 199 2.60 -27.57 7.16
CA GLU A 199 2.16 -26.33 7.80
C GLU A 199 3.16 -25.21 7.53
N GLY A 200 2.68 -23.97 7.44
CA GLY A 200 3.54 -22.80 7.23
C GLY A 200 2.85 -21.48 7.51
N LEU A 201 3.67 -20.43 7.62
CA LEU A 201 3.20 -19.07 7.80
C LEU A 201 3.20 -18.33 6.46
N VAL A 202 2.07 -17.73 6.12
CA VAL A 202 1.89 -16.94 4.89
C VAL A 202 1.32 -15.58 5.26
N ALA A 203 1.86 -14.50 4.71
CA ALA A 203 1.27 -13.17 4.86
C ALA A 203 0.36 -12.86 3.67
N GLY A 204 -0.74 -12.14 3.95
CA GLY A 204 -1.66 -11.66 2.93
C GLY A 204 -2.43 -10.43 3.38
N THR A 205 -2.72 -9.54 2.44
CA THR A 205 -3.59 -8.38 2.62
C THR A 205 -4.96 -8.68 2.01
N ILE A 206 -6.04 -8.42 2.75
CA ILE A 206 -7.39 -8.71 2.28
C ILE A 206 -7.78 -7.78 1.13
N MET A 207 -8.17 -8.39 0.01
CA MET A 207 -8.69 -7.72 -1.18
C MET A 207 -10.22 -7.68 -1.22
N SER A 208 -10.84 -8.76 -0.77
CA SER A 208 -12.29 -8.86 -0.63
C SER A 208 -12.65 -10.00 0.31
N ILE A 209 -13.83 -9.89 0.91
CA ILE A 209 -14.42 -10.94 1.74
C ILE A 209 -15.89 -11.09 1.40
N VAL A 210 -16.33 -12.32 1.19
CA VAL A 210 -17.72 -12.68 0.95
C VAL A 210 -18.14 -13.75 1.95
N GLU A 211 -19.05 -13.43 2.84
CA GLU A 211 -19.63 -14.40 3.76
C GLU A 211 -20.75 -15.18 3.08
N LYS A 212 -20.75 -16.50 3.24
CA LYS A 212 -21.77 -17.42 2.74
C LYS A 212 -22.19 -18.40 3.84
N LYS A 213 -23.29 -19.10 3.60
CA LYS A 213 -23.75 -20.22 4.47
C LYS A 213 -23.65 -21.52 3.70
N SER A 214 -23.17 -22.57 4.34
CA SER A 214 -23.19 -23.92 3.80
C SER A 214 -24.62 -24.47 3.73
N ALA A 215 -24.84 -25.62 3.10
CA ALA A 215 -26.13 -26.29 3.07
C ALA A 215 -26.70 -26.62 4.47
N LYS A 216 -25.83 -26.70 5.48
CA LYS A 216 -26.20 -26.90 6.90
C LYS A 216 -26.41 -25.59 7.66
N GLY A 217 -26.44 -24.44 6.99
CA GLY A 217 -26.58 -23.10 7.60
C GLY A 217 -25.35 -22.57 8.32
N ILE A 218 -24.22 -23.29 8.28
CA ILE A 218 -22.97 -22.90 8.95
C ILE A 218 -22.28 -21.80 8.13
N PRO A 219 -21.94 -20.62 8.74
CA PRO A 219 -21.29 -19.54 8.03
C PRO A 219 -19.83 -19.88 7.68
N TYR A 220 -19.37 -19.43 6.52
CA TYR A 220 -17.98 -19.44 6.11
C TYR A 220 -17.66 -18.21 5.26
N GLY A 221 -16.42 -17.77 5.29
CA GLY A 221 -15.92 -16.66 4.50
C GLY A 221 -15.10 -17.14 3.30
N ILE A 222 -15.34 -16.59 2.15
CA ILE A 222 -14.43 -16.66 1.00
C ILE A 222 -13.63 -15.36 1.03
N VAL A 223 -12.34 -15.47 1.34
CA VAL A 223 -11.46 -14.29 1.46
C VAL A 223 -10.39 -14.34 0.40
N LYS A 224 -10.36 -13.28 -0.40
CA LYS A 224 -9.32 -13.07 -1.40
C LYS A 224 -8.22 -12.22 -0.79
N PHE A 225 -7.01 -12.73 -0.82
CA PHE A 225 -5.81 -12.08 -0.32
C PHE A 225 -4.87 -11.73 -1.49
N SER A 226 -4.02 -10.73 -1.28
CA SER A 226 -2.82 -10.51 -2.09
C SER A 226 -1.58 -10.63 -1.23
N ASP A 227 -0.54 -11.19 -1.79
CA ASP A 227 0.84 -11.06 -1.29
C ASP A 227 1.69 -10.30 -2.33
N ILE A 228 2.99 -10.13 -2.06
CA ILE A 228 3.90 -9.42 -2.96
C ILE A 228 4.12 -10.12 -4.31
N ARG A 229 3.66 -11.37 -4.48
CA ARG A 229 3.84 -12.19 -5.69
C ARG A 229 2.56 -12.49 -6.43
N GLY A 230 1.41 -12.16 -5.87
CA GLY A 230 0.12 -12.39 -6.53
C GLY A 230 -1.05 -12.51 -5.57
N GLU A 231 -2.16 -13.00 -6.08
CA GLU A 231 -3.39 -13.18 -5.33
C GLU A 231 -3.67 -14.66 -5.04
N PHE A 232 -4.38 -14.89 -3.95
CA PHE A 232 -4.84 -16.22 -3.57
C PHE A 232 -6.16 -16.14 -2.79
N GLU A 233 -6.92 -17.22 -2.82
CA GLU A 233 -8.21 -17.30 -2.16
C GLU A 233 -8.19 -18.41 -1.10
N LEU A 234 -8.76 -18.13 0.06
CA LEU A 234 -8.89 -19.07 1.17
C LEU A 234 -10.31 -19.07 1.72
N PHE A 235 -10.69 -20.24 2.23
CA PHE A 235 -11.95 -20.43 2.94
C PHE A 235 -11.71 -20.32 4.45
N LEU A 236 -12.37 -19.36 5.09
CA LEU A 236 -12.38 -19.23 6.54
C LEU A 236 -13.64 -19.92 7.08
N PHE A 237 -13.45 -21.05 7.74
CA PHE A 237 -14.58 -21.78 8.35
C PHE A 237 -15.06 -21.07 9.62
N SER A 238 -16.26 -21.45 10.10
CA SER A 238 -17.04 -20.71 11.09
C SER A 238 -16.24 -20.26 12.31
N GLU A 239 -15.39 -21.11 12.87
CA GLU A 239 -14.60 -20.79 14.07
C GLU A 239 -13.63 -19.62 13.83
N ILE A 240 -12.83 -19.71 12.77
CA ILE A 240 -11.87 -18.66 12.40
C ILE A 240 -12.59 -17.38 11.94
N LEU A 241 -13.67 -17.54 11.16
CA LEU A 241 -14.46 -16.42 10.67
C LEU A 241 -15.10 -15.63 11.83
N VAL A 242 -15.78 -16.30 12.74
CA VAL A 242 -16.52 -15.64 13.83
C VAL A 242 -15.56 -14.94 14.80
N SER A 243 -14.45 -15.60 15.17
CA SER A 243 -13.45 -15.02 16.10
C SER A 243 -12.73 -13.81 15.54
N ASN A 244 -12.70 -13.61 14.22
CA ASN A 244 -11.94 -12.54 13.58
C ASN A 244 -12.82 -11.59 12.75
N ARG A 245 -14.13 -11.76 12.67
CA ARG A 245 -15.03 -11.01 11.78
C ARG A 245 -14.82 -9.50 11.81
N GLU A 246 -14.69 -8.90 12.97
CA GLU A 246 -14.53 -7.45 13.13
C GLU A 246 -13.20 -6.92 12.56
N LYS A 247 -12.18 -7.78 12.54
CA LYS A 247 -10.83 -7.46 12.07
C LYS A 247 -10.65 -7.70 10.57
N LEU A 248 -11.46 -8.60 9.99
CA LEU A 248 -11.39 -8.98 8.58
C LEU A 248 -11.99 -7.89 7.71
N LYS A 249 -11.19 -6.89 7.36
CA LYS A 249 -11.58 -5.76 6.50
C LYS A 249 -10.64 -5.66 5.31
N GLU A 250 -11.15 -5.14 4.20
CA GLU A 250 -10.31 -4.83 3.02
C GLU A 250 -9.13 -3.94 3.39
N SER A 251 -8.00 -4.15 2.76
CA SER A 251 -6.72 -3.49 3.01
C SER A 251 -6.04 -3.82 4.35
N GLU A 252 -6.62 -4.64 5.21
CA GLU A 252 -5.95 -5.14 6.42
C GLU A 252 -5.05 -6.34 6.09
N SER A 253 -3.86 -6.37 6.72
CA SER A 253 -2.84 -7.40 6.48
C SER A 253 -2.73 -8.38 7.64
N PHE A 254 -2.62 -9.65 7.30
CA PHE A 254 -2.57 -10.75 8.26
C PHE A 254 -1.43 -11.72 7.97
N VAL A 255 -0.97 -12.37 9.03
CA VAL A 255 -0.17 -13.60 8.96
C VAL A 255 -1.10 -14.77 9.25
N LEU A 256 -1.13 -15.70 8.33
CA LEU A 256 -1.99 -16.88 8.32
C LEU A 256 -1.15 -18.11 8.63
N THR A 257 -1.58 -18.94 9.60
CA THR A 257 -1.06 -20.28 9.76
C THR A 257 -1.87 -21.20 8.85
N LEU A 258 -1.24 -21.70 7.80
CA LEU A 258 -1.86 -22.56 6.80
C LEU A 258 -1.44 -24.01 7.00
N GLN A 259 -2.36 -24.94 6.75
CA GLN A 259 -2.11 -26.38 6.79
C GLN A 259 -2.61 -27.03 5.52
N LYS A 260 -1.77 -27.88 4.90
CA LYS A 260 -2.14 -28.75 3.78
C LYS A 260 -2.86 -29.99 4.28
N ASP A 261 -4.00 -30.28 3.70
CA ASP A 261 -4.73 -31.50 3.98
C ASP A 261 -4.06 -32.68 3.23
N ARG A 262 -3.71 -33.73 3.98
CA ARG A 262 -3.05 -34.94 3.45
C ARG A 262 -4.03 -35.98 2.93
N THR A 263 -5.34 -35.78 3.12
CA THR A 263 -6.36 -36.79 2.87
C THR A 263 -6.93 -36.82 1.46
N THR A 264 -6.49 -35.94 0.57
CA THR A 264 -6.94 -35.95 -0.83
C THR A 264 -6.13 -36.94 -1.64
N ASN A 265 -6.77 -38.03 -2.11
CA ASN A 265 -6.17 -39.01 -3.02
C ASN A 265 -5.80 -38.45 -4.41
N ASP A 266 -6.14 -37.19 -4.69
CA ASP A 266 -5.80 -36.46 -5.89
C ASP A 266 -4.61 -35.55 -5.62
N SER A 267 -3.44 -35.98 -6.06
CA SER A 267 -2.17 -35.26 -5.92
C SER A 267 -2.14 -33.89 -6.66
N SER A 268 -3.15 -33.61 -7.49
CA SER A 268 -3.20 -32.39 -8.29
C SER A 268 -3.82 -31.20 -7.56
N LYS A 269 -4.60 -31.39 -6.47
CA LYS A 269 -5.27 -30.31 -5.73
C LYS A 269 -5.04 -30.44 -4.23
N LYS A 270 -4.02 -29.75 -3.71
CA LYS A 270 -3.79 -29.63 -2.27
C LYS A 270 -4.87 -28.76 -1.64
N ARG A 271 -5.72 -29.29 -0.78
CA ARG A 271 -6.65 -28.49 0.05
C ARG A 271 -5.86 -27.81 1.15
N ILE A 272 -6.01 -26.48 1.26
CA ILE A 272 -5.32 -25.67 2.26
C ILE A 272 -6.36 -25.14 3.25
N ASN A 273 -6.13 -25.41 4.54
CA ASN A 273 -6.96 -24.95 5.65
C ASN A 273 -6.24 -23.84 6.41
N VAL A 274 -7.00 -22.84 6.86
CA VAL A 274 -6.51 -21.80 7.76
C VAL A 274 -6.67 -22.28 9.19
N LYS A 275 -5.58 -22.39 9.93
CA LYS A 275 -5.56 -22.78 11.35
C LYS A 275 -5.64 -21.58 12.28
N ASN A 276 -4.98 -20.50 11.91
CA ASN A 276 -4.94 -19.29 12.71
C ASN A 276 -4.76 -18.07 11.81
N ILE A 277 -5.21 -16.92 12.30
CA ILE A 277 -5.07 -15.62 11.64
C ILE A 277 -4.69 -14.56 12.68
N LEU A 278 -3.59 -13.85 12.45
CA LEU A 278 -3.11 -12.77 13.31
C LEU A 278 -2.85 -11.55 12.46
N SER A 279 -3.20 -10.36 12.94
CA SER A 279 -2.80 -9.14 12.23
C SER A 279 -1.27 -9.06 12.13
N VAL A 280 -0.75 -8.50 11.02
CA VAL A 280 0.69 -8.29 10.85
C VAL A 280 1.23 -7.50 12.04
N ASP A 281 0.53 -6.45 12.47
CA ASP A 281 0.93 -5.63 13.63
C ASP A 281 1.12 -6.47 14.90
N ASN A 282 0.24 -7.44 15.16
CA ASN A 282 0.37 -8.31 16.34
C ASN A 282 1.57 -9.26 16.24
N VAL A 283 1.93 -9.67 15.02
CA VAL A 283 3.09 -10.56 14.80
C VAL A 283 4.41 -9.79 14.92
N ILE A 284 4.48 -8.61 14.30
CA ILE A 284 5.70 -7.80 14.28
C ILE A 284 5.98 -7.08 15.59
N ASN A 285 4.94 -6.74 16.38
CA ASN A 285 5.08 -6.12 17.70
C ASN A 285 5.26 -7.15 18.83
N LYS A 286 5.21 -8.45 18.50
CA LYS A 286 5.53 -9.47 19.48
C LYS A 286 7.02 -9.36 19.84
N PRO A 287 7.36 -9.20 21.13
CA PRO A 287 8.76 -9.07 21.52
C PRO A 287 9.54 -10.32 21.12
N PHE A 288 10.71 -10.12 20.54
CA PHE A 288 11.63 -11.21 20.28
C PHE A 288 12.13 -11.77 21.62
N LYS A 289 12.17 -13.10 21.75
CA LYS A 289 12.69 -13.69 23.00
C LYS A 289 14.16 -13.39 23.19
N LYS A 290 14.93 -13.46 22.10
CA LYS A 290 16.40 -13.27 22.12
C LYS A 290 16.84 -12.64 20.81
N VAL A 291 17.76 -11.68 20.90
CA VAL A 291 18.36 -11.01 19.75
C VAL A 291 19.88 -11.01 19.93
N THR A 292 20.61 -11.39 18.88
CA THR A 292 22.07 -11.30 18.84
C THR A 292 22.49 -10.29 17.79
N ILE A 293 23.27 -9.28 18.18
CA ILE A 293 23.77 -8.22 17.32
C ILE A 293 25.28 -8.39 17.17
N GLU A 294 25.74 -8.70 15.97
CA GLU A 294 27.17 -8.79 15.62
C GLU A 294 27.65 -7.39 15.18
N LEU A 295 28.71 -6.91 15.81
CA LEU A 295 29.26 -5.57 15.60
C LEU A 295 30.67 -5.65 15.01
N LYS A 296 30.98 -4.74 14.08
CA LYS A 296 32.31 -4.52 13.52
C LYS A 296 33.16 -3.68 14.48
N ASN A 297 34.46 -3.57 14.23
CA ASN A 297 35.42 -2.89 15.10
C ASN A 297 35.16 -1.39 15.34
N ASN A 298 34.38 -0.73 14.47
CA ASN A 298 34.05 0.69 14.57
C ASN A 298 32.74 0.99 15.31
N TYR A 299 32.30 0.08 16.19
CA TYR A 299 31.04 0.23 16.92
C TYR A 299 31.08 1.39 17.95
N ASN A 300 29.90 1.98 18.17
CA ASN A 300 29.69 3.00 19.18
C ASN A 300 28.79 2.46 20.30
N LEU A 301 29.42 2.04 21.42
CA LEU A 301 28.68 1.48 22.56
C LEU A 301 27.71 2.48 23.20
N SER A 302 28.03 3.76 23.19
CA SER A 302 27.16 4.80 23.78
C SER A 302 25.85 4.91 22.97
N GLU A 303 25.95 4.90 21.65
CA GLU A 303 24.80 4.95 20.76
C GLU A 303 23.94 3.67 20.87
N ILE A 304 24.59 2.50 20.91
CA ILE A 304 23.91 1.21 21.10
C ILE A 304 23.18 1.19 22.45
N SER A 305 23.82 1.68 23.51
CA SER A 305 23.22 1.78 24.85
C SER A 305 22.00 2.69 24.88
N GLN A 306 22.01 3.80 24.13
CA GLN A 306 20.86 4.68 24.00
C GLN A 306 19.71 4.00 23.24
N LEU A 307 20.00 3.34 22.14
CA LEU A 307 19.00 2.64 21.33
C LEU A 307 18.34 1.48 22.08
N LEU A 308 19.08 0.85 22.98
CA LEU A 308 18.64 -0.30 23.80
C LEU A 308 18.41 0.11 25.29
N SER A 309 18.10 1.37 25.54
CA SER A 309 17.97 1.90 26.93
C SER A 309 16.65 1.50 27.61
N THR A 310 15.59 1.20 26.83
CA THR A 310 14.26 0.91 27.37
C THR A 310 14.16 -0.53 27.83
N ASP A 311 13.70 -0.77 29.05
CA ASP A 311 13.42 -2.10 29.57
C ASP A 311 12.30 -2.79 28.80
N GLY A 312 12.38 -4.12 28.67
CA GLY A 312 11.45 -4.93 27.91
C GLY A 312 11.62 -6.41 28.14
N GLU A 313 11.19 -7.23 27.19
CA GLU A 313 11.13 -8.69 27.33
C GLU A 313 12.22 -9.43 26.52
N THR A 314 13.01 -8.72 25.70
CA THR A 314 13.99 -9.32 24.81
C THR A 314 15.36 -9.45 25.46
N GLU A 315 15.91 -10.66 25.50
CA GLU A 315 17.33 -10.91 25.84
C GLU A 315 18.21 -10.39 24.67
N ILE A 316 19.14 -9.48 24.97
CA ILE A 316 20.06 -8.92 23.98
C ILE A 316 21.46 -9.46 24.19
N ASN A 317 22.05 -10.05 23.14
CA ASN A 317 23.43 -10.46 23.08
C ASN A 317 24.18 -9.62 22.05
N LEU A 318 25.37 -9.16 22.43
CA LEU A 318 26.30 -8.45 21.55
C LEU A 318 27.49 -9.37 21.24
N VAL A 319 27.84 -9.45 19.96
CA VAL A 319 29.06 -10.15 19.53
C VAL A 319 30.00 -9.10 18.95
N LEU A 320 31.07 -8.82 19.66
CA LEU A 320 32.09 -7.89 19.24
C LEU A 320 33.17 -8.64 18.47
N LYS A 321 33.48 -8.20 17.26
CA LYS A 321 34.57 -8.75 16.45
C LYS A 321 35.77 -7.82 16.53
N ASP A 322 36.90 -8.33 16.98
CA ASP A 322 38.18 -7.65 16.94
C ASP A 322 39.19 -8.55 16.22
N LEU A 323 39.78 -8.05 15.15
CA LEU A 323 40.76 -8.66 14.20
C LEU A 323 40.74 -10.20 14.10
N ASN A 324 40.87 -10.93 15.22
CA ASN A 324 40.91 -12.41 15.26
C ASN A 324 40.14 -13.03 16.44
N LYS A 325 39.39 -12.22 17.21
CA LYS A 325 38.65 -12.72 18.40
C LYS A 325 37.20 -12.25 18.35
N LYS A 326 36.31 -13.12 18.82
CA LYS A 326 34.91 -12.79 19.06
C LYS A 326 34.67 -12.75 20.56
N ALA A 327 34.18 -11.65 21.05
CA ALA A 327 33.75 -11.50 22.45
C ALA A 327 32.20 -11.47 22.50
N HIS A 328 31.63 -12.29 23.37
CA HIS A 328 30.18 -12.39 23.54
C HIS A 328 29.78 -11.72 24.85
N TYR A 329 28.83 -10.81 24.77
CA TYR A 329 28.27 -10.10 25.91
C TYR A 329 26.77 -10.24 25.93
N SER A 330 26.18 -10.65 27.05
CA SER A 330 24.74 -10.58 27.27
C SER A 330 24.44 -9.36 28.13
N LEU A 331 23.45 -8.58 27.74
CA LEU A 331 23.00 -7.47 28.59
C LEU A 331 22.36 -8.04 29.86
N LYS A 332 22.64 -7.42 30.99
CA LYS A 332 22.19 -7.90 32.32
C LYS A 332 20.68 -7.96 32.46
N ASN A 333 19.96 -7.02 31.80
CA ASN A 333 18.51 -6.93 31.82
C ASN A 333 17.97 -7.06 30.42
N ASN A 334 16.76 -7.61 30.27
CA ASN A 334 16.04 -7.64 29.01
C ASN A 334 15.68 -6.21 28.55
N ARG A 335 15.63 -6.02 27.25
CA ARG A 335 15.38 -4.73 26.63
C ARG A 335 14.15 -4.78 25.71
N LYS A 336 13.54 -3.63 25.50
CA LYS A 336 12.57 -3.48 24.43
C LYS A 336 13.31 -3.54 23.10
N PHE A 337 12.94 -4.50 22.26
CA PHE A 337 13.48 -4.64 20.93
C PHE A 337 12.31 -4.90 19.97
N ASP A 338 11.99 -3.91 19.18
CA ASP A 338 10.91 -3.95 18.18
C ASP A 338 11.47 -3.62 16.78
N LEU A 339 10.58 -3.56 15.79
CA LEU A 339 10.93 -3.21 14.43
C LEU A 339 11.64 -1.87 14.28
N LYS A 340 11.33 -0.90 15.15
CA LYS A 340 11.93 0.43 15.07
C LYS A 340 13.42 0.35 15.42
N GLN A 341 13.74 -0.32 16.53
CA GLN A 341 15.13 -0.56 16.90
C GLN A 341 15.86 -1.41 15.86
N LEU A 342 15.22 -2.42 15.32
CA LEU A 342 15.78 -3.26 14.24
C LEU A 342 16.17 -2.42 13.01
N LYS A 343 15.25 -1.59 12.50
CA LYS A 343 15.53 -0.73 11.33
C LYS A 343 16.68 0.23 11.63
N VAL A 344 16.63 0.94 12.74
CA VAL A 344 17.68 1.91 13.13
C VAL A 344 19.04 1.24 13.29
N LEU A 345 19.11 0.06 13.90
CA LEU A 345 20.37 -0.66 14.08
C LEU A 345 20.93 -1.21 12.77
N LYS A 346 20.08 -1.68 11.87
CA LYS A 346 20.53 -2.19 10.56
C LYS A 346 21.15 -1.11 9.67
N ASP A 347 20.67 0.12 9.79
CA ASP A 347 21.20 1.27 9.02
C ASP A 347 22.56 1.74 9.55
N LYS A 348 23.04 1.18 10.66
CA LYS A 348 24.36 1.54 11.22
C LYS A 348 25.48 0.75 10.55
N GLU A 349 26.47 1.46 10.01
CA GLU A 349 27.62 0.87 9.33
C GLU A 349 28.42 -0.13 10.19
N TYR A 350 28.38 0.04 11.52
CA TYR A 350 29.06 -0.84 12.46
C TYR A 350 28.28 -2.10 12.84
N VAL A 351 27.03 -2.24 12.41
CA VAL A 351 26.25 -3.48 12.59
C VAL A 351 26.52 -4.40 11.42
N GLU A 352 27.02 -5.58 11.70
CA GLU A 352 27.33 -6.60 10.66
C GLU A 352 26.13 -7.51 10.42
N LYS A 353 25.50 -7.98 11.51
CA LYS A 353 24.41 -8.94 11.44
C LYS A 353 23.51 -8.83 12.69
N ILE A 354 22.22 -9.04 12.51
CA ILE A 354 21.25 -9.21 13.59
C ILE A 354 20.55 -10.54 13.39
N THR A 355 20.50 -11.39 14.43
CA THR A 355 19.82 -12.71 14.44
C THR A 355 18.88 -12.80 15.66
N PHE A 356 17.78 -13.55 15.50
CA PHE A 356 16.68 -13.69 16.47
C PHE A 356 16.53 -15.12 16.94
#